data_a771255a0d5f35a76bd8a1b4f167a45e
#
_entry.id   a771255a0d5f35a76bd8a1b4f167a45e
#
_cell.length_a   1.000
_cell.length_b   1.000
_cell.length_c   1.000
_cell.angle_alpha   90.00
_cell.angle_beta   90.00
_cell.angle_gamma   90.00
#
_symmetry.space_group_name_H-M   'P 1'
#
loop_
_entity.id
_entity.type
_entity.pdbx_description
1 polymer ?
#
loop_
_entity_poly.entity_id
_entity_poly.type
_entity_poly.pdbx_seq_one_letter_code
_entity_poly.pdbx_strand_id
1 'polypeptide(L)'
;MVKNKTILGVLTLLLGLALTASAENYPYRSDVLWVTVPNHADWLYQTGEKATVEVQFYKYGIPQDGVTVCYELGDDMMPSDTKGSVTLKNGRAVVTIGTMKQPGFRDCRLQATIAGKTYKHHVKVGFSPDKLQPYTKMPADFD
;
A
#
# COMPACT_ATOMS: atom_id res chain seq x y z
N MET A 1 13.75 17.05 54.03
CA MET A 1 14.23 16.11 53.05
C MET A 1 13.23 15.79 51.99
N VAL A 2 12.28 16.68 51.78
CA VAL A 2 11.26 16.55 50.75
C VAL A 2 11.85 16.64 49.32
N LYS A 3 12.99 17.32 49.15
CA LYS A 3 13.64 17.54 47.86
C LYS A 3 14.14 16.26 47.19
N ASN A 4 14.60 15.27 47.98
CA ASN A 4 15.15 14.02 47.40
C ASN A 4 14.05 13.12 46.82
N LYS A 5 12.87 13.13 47.43
CA LYS A 5 11.73 12.33 46.90
C LYS A 5 11.17 12.90 45.62
N THR A 6 11.19 14.22 45.46
CA THR A 6 10.71 14.88 44.23
C THR A 6 11.64 14.61 43.06
N ILE A 7 12.96 14.65 43.28
CA ILE A 7 13.96 14.40 42.26
C ILE A 7 13.86 12.92 41.74
N LEU A 8 13.65 11.98 42.64
CA LEU A 8 13.49 10.57 42.30
C LEU A 8 12.24 10.32 41.45
N GLY A 9 11.14 11.00 41.79
CA GLY A 9 9.91 10.89 41.02
C GLY A 9 10.04 11.41 39.58
N VAL A 10 10.72 12.54 39.40
CA VAL A 10 10.97 13.12 38.08
C VAL A 10 11.87 12.21 37.25
N LEU A 11 12.90 11.63 37.85
CA LEU A 11 13.81 10.72 37.13
C LEU A 11 13.09 9.46 36.67
N THR A 12 12.21 8.89 37.48
CA THR A 12 11.40 7.72 37.13
C THR A 12 10.45 8.04 35.98
N LEU A 13 9.85 9.21 35.95
CA LEU A 13 8.95 9.64 34.87
C LEU A 13 9.70 9.77 33.54
N LEU A 14 10.90 10.36 33.56
CA LEU A 14 11.72 10.50 32.35
C LEU A 14 12.13 9.14 31.77
N LEU A 15 12.47 8.17 32.60
CA LEU A 15 12.79 6.81 32.17
C LEU A 15 11.58 6.12 31.54
N GLY A 16 10.38 6.32 32.10
CA GLY A 16 9.15 5.78 31.53
C GLY A 16 8.85 6.34 30.14
N LEU A 17 9.05 7.63 29.93
CA LEU A 17 8.86 8.25 28.62
C LEU A 17 9.87 7.76 27.59
N ALA A 18 11.13 7.57 27.97
CA ALA A 18 12.15 7.04 27.07
C ALA A 18 11.84 5.62 26.61
N LEU A 19 11.34 4.76 27.49
CA LEU A 19 10.93 3.39 27.15
C LEU A 19 9.74 3.36 26.20
N THR A 20 8.78 4.27 26.39
CA THR A 20 7.62 4.38 25.49
C THR A 20 8.03 4.81 24.09
N ALA A 21 8.93 5.78 23.97
CA ALA A 21 9.44 6.23 22.68
C ALA A 21 10.20 5.13 21.94
N SER A 22 10.95 4.28 22.65
CA SER A 22 11.65 3.15 22.05
C SER A 22 10.69 2.11 21.47
N ALA A 23 9.52 1.90 22.09
CA ALA A 23 8.52 0.93 21.64
C ALA A 23 7.87 1.36 20.32
N GLU A 24 7.78 2.65 20.01
CA GLU A 24 7.19 3.16 18.78
C GLU A 24 8.06 2.93 17.55
N ASN A 25 9.33 2.62 17.73
CA ASN A 25 10.29 2.44 16.64
C ASN A 25 10.42 0.99 16.16
N TYR A 26 9.55 0.10 16.60
CA TYR A 26 9.57 -1.28 16.12
C TYR A 26 8.96 -1.37 14.72
N PRO A 27 9.77 -1.67 13.68
CA PRO A 27 9.31 -1.62 12.29
C PRO A 27 8.34 -2.76 11.90
N TYR A 28 8.11 -3.74 12.77
CA TYR A 28 7.32 -4.93 12.47
C TYR A 28 5.88 -4.85 12.95
N ARG A 29 5.49 -3.80 13.64
CA ARG A 29 4.11 -3.64 14.12
C ARG A 29 3.35 -2.67 13.24
N SER A 30 2.76 -3.20 12.20
CA SER A 30 1.73 -2.46 11.48
C SER A 30 0.40 -2.69 12.19
N ASP A 31 -0.27 -1.61 12.56
CA ASP A 31 -1.61 -1.65 13.12
C ASP A 31 -2.68 -1.87 12.05
N VAL A 32 -2.29 -1.82 10.78
CA VAL A 32 -3.19 -2.01 9.65
C VAL A 32 -2.73 -3.16 8.77
N LEU A 33 -3.70 -3.79 8.12
CA LEU A 33 -3.48 -4.83 7.13
C LEU A 33 -4.25 -4.46 5.86
N TRP A 34 -3.53 -4.34 4.76
CA TRP A 34 -4.11 -4.25 3.44
C TRP A 34 -4.18 -5.65 2.84
N VAL A 35 -5.35 -5.99 2.31
CA VAL A 35 -5.52 -7.22 1.52
C VAL A 35 -6.04 -6.79 0.15
N THR A 36 -5.38 -7.25 -0.91
CA THR A 36 -5.76 -6.94 -2.27
C THR A 36 -5.97 -8.23 -3.04
N VAL A 37 -7.15 -8.36 -3.64
CA VAL A 37 -7.54 -9.57 -4.38
C VAL A 37 -7.87 -9.17 -5.81
N PRO A 38 -7.02 -9.55 -6.78
CA PRO A 38 -7.30 -9.27 -8.18
C PRO A 38 -8.39 -10.21 -8.73
N ASN A 39 -9.04 -9.81 -9.81
CA ASN A 39 -9.98 -10.71 -10.50
C ASN A 39 -9.28 -11.83 -11.29
N HIS A 40 -7.95 -11.79 -11.39
CA HIS A 40 -7.11 -12.91 -11.82
C HIS A 40 -6.11 -13.25 -10.72
N ALA A 41 -6.08 -14.51 -10.31
CA ALA A 41 -5.32 -14.95 -9.13
C ALA A 41 -3.80 -14.75 -9.25
N ASP A 42 -3.29 -14.74 -10.47
CA ASP A 42 -1.86 -14.60 -10.75
C ASP A 42 -1.41 -13.14 -10.98
N TRP A 43 -2.34 -12.17 -10.88
CA TRP A 43 -2.09 -10.75 -11.17
C TRP A 43 -1.68 -10.49 -12.64
N LEU A 44 -1.96 -11.45 -13.54
CA LEU A 44 -1.60 -11.37 -14.94
C LEU A 44 -2.85 -11.34 -15.81
N TYR A 45 -2.82 -10.51 -16.84
CA TYR A 45 -3.95 -10.27 -17.74
C TYR A 45 -3.46 -10.32 -19.19
N GLN A 46 -4.37 -10.58 -20.11
CA GLN A 46 -4.12 -10.36 -21.52
C GLN A 46 -4.34 -8.87 -21.85
N THR A 47 -3.63 -8.37 -22.88
CA THR A 47 -3.90 -7.01 -23.36
C THR A 47 -5.37 -6.89 -23.78
N GLY A 48 -6.01 -5.80 -23.37
CA GLY A 48 -7.42 -5.57 -23.60
C GLY A 48 -8.36 -6.08 -22.50
N GLU A 49 -7.90 -6.95 -21.61
CA GLU A 49 -8.68 -7.37 -20.45
C GLU A 49 -8.78 -6.26 -19.42
N LYS A 50 -9.88 -6.24 -18.68
CA LYS A 50 -10.11 -5.27 -17.61
C LYS A 50 -9.65 -5.83 -16.27
N ALA A 51 -8.68 -5.18 -15.65
CA ALA A 51 -8.18 -5.54 -14.33
C ALA A 51 -8.96 -4.81 -13.25
N THR A 52 -9.42 -5.55 -12.26
CA THR A 52 -10.05 -4.98 -11.06
C THR A 52 -9.42 -5.63 -9.83
N VAL A 53 -9.35 -4.86 -8.75
CA VAL A 53 -8.79 -5.31 -7.47
C VAL A 53 -9.78 -5.02 -6.37
N GLU A 54 -10.12 -6.04 -5.58
CA GLU A 54 -10.84 -5.82 -4.33
C GLU A 54 -9.84 -5.42 -3.25
N VAL A 55 -10.03 -4.25 -2.68
CA VAL A 55 -9.18 -3.73 -1.60
C VAL A 55 -9.88 -3.96 -0.28
N GLN A 56 -9.19 -4.60 0.65
CA GLN A 56 -9.66 -4.80 2.02
C GLN A 56 -8.69 -4.09 2.95
N PHE A 57 -9.23 -3.43 3.95
CA PHE A 57 -8.43 -2.67 4.92
C PHE A 57 -8.90 -3.00 6.33
N TYR A 58 -7.96 -3.48 7.14
CA TYR A 58 -8.22 -3.89 8.53
C TYR A 58 -7.31 -3.09 9.45
N LYS A 59 -7.87 -2.66 10.58
CA LYS A 59 -7.10 -2.05 11.67
C LYS A 59 -7.28 -2.91 12.90
N TYR A 60 -6.17 -3.43 13.44
CA TYR A 60 -6.17 -4.39 14.54
C TYR A 60 -7.08 -5.61 14.27
N GLY A 61 -7.11 -6.07 13.04
CA GLY A 61 -7.94 -7.20 12.62
C GLY A 61 -9.41 -6.88 12.41
N ILE A 62 -9.82 -5.62 12.56
CA ILE A 62 -11.20 -5.19 12.40
C ILE A 62 -11.37 -4.52 11.04
N PRO A 63 -12.33 -4.98 10.20
CA PRO A 63 -12.62 -4.30 8.94
C PRO A 63 -13.04 -2.86 9.17
N GLN A 64 -12.47 -1.93 8.40
CA GLN A 64 -12.76 -0.51 8.55
C GLN A 64 -13.87 -0.09 7.60
N ASP A 65 -15.00 0.35 8.14
CA ASP A 65 -16.14 0.82 7.35
C ASP A 65 -16.09 2.34 7.19
N GLY A 66 -16.56 2.82 6.04
CA GLY A 66 -16.66 4.26 5.78
C GLY A 66 -15.34 4.98 5.53
N VAL A 67 -14.22 4.25 5.49
CA VAL A 67 -12.90 4.85 5.20
C VAL A 67 -12.78 5.10 3.71
N THR A 68 -12.34 6.30 3.35
CA THR A 68 -12.07 6.66 1.96
C THR A 68 -10.64 6.26 1.60
N VAL A 69 -10.52 5.46 0.56
CA VAL A 69 -9.24 5.07 -0.02
C VAL A 69 -9.05 5.83 -1.31
N CYS A 70 -8.00 6.63 -1.37
CA CYS A 70 -7.61 7.32 -2.60
C CYS A 70 -6.69 6.40 -3.40
N TYR A 71 -6.87 6.38 -4.71
CA TYR A 71 -6.03 5.58 -5.59
C TYR A 71 -5.47 6.41 -6.73
N GLU A 72 -4.28 6.05 -7.14
CA GLU A 72 -3.61 6.60 -8.32
C GLU A 72 -3.20 5.44 -9.22
N LEU A 73 -3.54 5.54 -10.49
CA LEU A 73 -3.23 4.53 -11.49
C LEU A 73 -2.26 5.10 -12.52
N GLY A 74 -1.32 4.31 -12.95
CA GLY A 74 -0.38 4.69 -14.00
C GLY A 74 0.40 3.49 -14.49
N ASP A 75 1.02 3.64 -15.64
CA ASP A 75 1.93 2.63 -16.18
C ASP A 75 3.20 2.57 -15.31
N ASP A 76 3.87 1.43 -15.32
CA ASP A 76 5.03 1.20 -14.48
C ASP A 76 6.09 2.30 -14.67
N MET A 77 6.53 2.86 -13.54
CA MET A 77 7.52 3.92 -13.46
C MET A 77 7.13 5.22 -14.19
N MET A 78 5.87 5.36 -14.56
CA MET A 78 5.35 6.57 -15.17
C MET A 78 4.49 7.36 -14.19
N PRO A 79 4.28 8.66 -14.43
CA PRO A 79 3.34 9.43 -13.60
C PRO A 79 1.93 8.86 -13.69
N SER A 80 1.14 9.11 -12.63
CA SER A 80 -0.25 8.66 -12.58
C SER A 80 -1.07 9.32 -13.70
N ASP A 81 -1.82 8.52 -14.44
CA ASP A 81 -2.74 9.00 -15.47
C ASP A 81 -4.18 9.10 -14.99
N THR A 82 -4.51 8.40 -13.92
CA THR A 82 -5.85 8.34 -13.35
C THR A 82 -5.79 8.44 -11.84
N LYS A 83 -6.63 9.26 -11.27
CA LYS A 83 -6.78 9.42 -9.81
C LYS A 83 -8.24 9.33 -9.44
N GLY A 84 -8.52 8.73 -8.30
CA GLY A 84 -9.88 8.62 -7.81
C GLY A 84 -9.91 8.21 -6.36
N SER A 85 -11.10 7.93 -5.88
CA SER A 85 -11.30 7.45 -4.52
C SER A 85 -12.47 6.48 -4.46
N VAL A 86 -12.40 5.56 -3.50
CA VAL A 86 -13.49 4.64 -3.17
C VAL A 86 -13.70 4.65 -1.67
N THR A 87 -14.93 4.43 -1.25
CA THR A 87 -15.26 4.33 0.17
C THR A 87 -15.42 2.85 0.53
N LEU A 88 -14.74 2.43 1.59
CA LEU A 88 -14.82 1.06 2.07
C LEU A 88 -16.19 0.80 2.68
N LYS A 89 -16.79 -0.31 2.29
CA LYS A 89 -18.02 -0.83 2.85
C LYS A 89 -17.74 -2.18 3.47
N ASN A 90 -17.90 -2.27 4.79
CA ASN A 90 -17.49 -3.44 5.57
C ASN A 90 -16.00 -3.78 5.37
N GLY A 91 -15.16 -2.76 5.22
CA GLY A 91 -13.74 -2.92 5.01
C GLY A 91 -13.32 -3.30 3.60
N ARG A 92 -14.23 -3.26 2.62
CA ARG A 92 -13.99 -3.70 1.24
C ARG A 92 -14.42 -2.67 0.22
N ALA A 93 -13.68 -2.57 -0.86
CA ALA A 93 -14.05 -1.78 -2.03
C ALA A 93 -13.37 -2.36 -3.27
N VAL A 94 -13.93 -2.10 -4.44
CA VAL A 94 -13.36 -2.54 -5.71
C VAL A 94 -12.78 -1.34 -6.45
N VAL A 95 -11.51 -1.43 -6.82
CA VAL A 95 -10.82 -0.45 -7.65
C VAL A 95 -10.66 -1.02 -9.04
N THR A 96 -11.11 -0.28 -10.06
CA THR A 96 -10.89 -0.64 -11.45
C THR A 96 -9.55 -0.10 -11.89
N ILE A 97 -8.59 -0.98 -12.16
CA ILE A 97 -7.26 -0.59 -12.64
C ILE A 97 -7.33 -0.23 -14.13
N GLY A 98 -8.24 -0.89 -14.86
CA GLY A 98 -8.43 -0.63 -16.27
C GLY A 98 -7.76 -1.68 -17.14
N THR A 99 -7.33 -1.25 -18.32
CA THR A 99 -6.74 -2.13 -19.31
C THR A 99 -5.53 -1.48 -19.95
N MET A 100 -4.71 -2.28 -20.59
CA MET A 100 -3.61 -1.81 -21.44
C MET A 100 -3.77 -2.37 -22.85
N LYS A 101 -3.50 -1.54 -23.84
CA LYS A 101 -3.50 -1.93 -25.25
C LYS A 101 -2.20 -2.58 -25.70
N GLN A 102 -1.14 -2.34 -24.95
CA GLN A 102 0.20 -2.84 -25.21
C GLN A 102 0.70 -3.65 -24.01
N PRO A 103 1.58 -4.64 -24.21
CA PRO A 103 2.17 -5.37 -23.10
C PRO A 103 2.90 -4.44 -22.13
N GLY A 104 2.77 -4.69 -20.84
CA GLY A 104 3.41 -3.89 -19.82
C GLY A 104 2.84 -4.16 -18.44
N PHE A 105 3.20 -3.30 -17.51
CA PHE A 105 2.72 -3.34 -16.14
C PHE A 105 2.02 -2.03 -15.80
N ARG A 106 1.01 -2.15 -14.96
CA ARG A 106 0.27 -1.00 -14.50
C ARG A 106 0.25 -0.99 -12.98
N ASP A 107 0.56 0.16 -12.41
CA ASP A 107 0.64 0.37 -10.96
C ASP A 107 -0.67 0.93 -10.42
N CYS A 108 -1.04 0.45 -9.25
CA CYS A 108 -2.11 1.03 -8.45
C CYS A 108 -1.55 1.40 -7.08
N ARG A 109 -1.56 2.67 -6.76
CA ARG A 109 -1.13 3.19 -5.47
C ARG A 109 -2.35 3.54 -4.66
N LEU A 110 -2.43 2.98 -3.47
CA LEU A 110 -3.55 3.15 -2.56
C LEU A 110 -3.12 3.95 -1.34
N GLN A 111 -4.00 4.81 -0.87
CA GLN A 111 -3.73 5.63 0.30
C GLN A 111 -5.01 5.82 1.09
N ALA A 112 -4.94 5.58 2.39
CA ALA A 112 -6.02 5.82 3.33
C ALA A 112 -5.51 6.67 4.48
N THR A 113 -6.34 7.62 4.94
CA THR A 113 -6.01 8.48 6.09
C THR A 113 -7.04 8.25 7.16
N ILE A 114 -6.59 7.86 8.35
CA ILE A 114 -7.42 7.62 9.54
C ILE A 114 -6.79 8.37 10.70
N ALA A 115 -7.58 9.23 11.36
CA ALA A 115 -7.15 9.97 12.55
C ALA A 115 -5.83 10.73 12.34
N GLY A 116 -5.64 11.32 11.16
CA GLY A 116 -4.45 12.08 10.81
C GLY A 116 -3.25 11.26 10.38
N LYS A 117 -3.34 9.93 10.41
CA LYS A 117 -2.28 9.04 9.99
C LYS A 117 -2.59 8.48 8.59
N THR A 118 -1.61 8.56 7.70
CA THR A 118 -1.74 8.10 6.32
C THR A 118 -1.09 6.72 6.15
N TYR A 119 -1.84 5.80 5.57
CA TYR A 119 -1.39 4.44 5.26
C TYR A 119 -1.35 4.28 3.75
N LYS A 120 -0.27 3.71 3.24
CA LYS A 120 -0.05 3.53 1.81
C LYS A 120 0.14 2.06 1.48
N HIS A 121 -0.36 1.67 0.30
CA HIS A 121 -0.17 0.34 -0.24
C HIS A 121 -0.02 0.44 -1.76
N HIS A 122 0.63 -0.53 -2.35
CA HIS A 122 0.95 -0.52 -3.77
C HIS A 122 0.74 -1.92 -4.35
N VAL A 123 0.04 -1.99 -5.47
CA VAL A 123 -0.13 -3.23 -6.23
C VAL A 123 0.23 -2.99 -7.69
N LYS A 124 0.66 -4.04 -8.36
CA LYS A 124 1.06 -4.01 -9.76
C LYS A 124 0.43 -5.18 -10.49
N VAL A 125 -0.13 -4.92 -11.67
CA VAL A 125 -0.67 -5.96 -12.53
C VAL A 125 0.10 -5.99 -13.85
N GLY A 126 0.24 -7.17 -14.43
CA GLY A 126 0.92 -7.37 -15.70
C GLY A 126 -0.07 -7.64 -16.82
N PHE A 127 0.13 -6.98 -17.95
CA PHE A 127 -0.67 -7.21 -19.18
C PHE A 127 0.23 -7.84 -20.23
N SER A 128 0.00 -9.10 -20.53
CA SER A 128 0.79 -9.90 -21.47
C SER A 128 2.31 -9.69 -21.30
N PRO A 129 2.86 -9.84 -20.07
CA PRO A 129 4.28 -9.53 -19.82
C PRO A 129 5.22 -10.47 -20.59
N ASP A 130 4.76 -11.64 -20.97
CA ASP A 130 5.48 -12.59 -21.82
C ASP A 130 5.72 -12.05 -23.24
N LYS A 131 4.95 -11.04 -23.66
CA LYS A 131 5.06 -10.40 -24.96
C LYS A 131 5.85 -9.09 -24.93
N LEU A 132 6.43 -8.73 -23.78
CA LEU A 132 7.26 -7.55 -23.68
C LEU A 132 8.52 -7.72 -24.54
N GLN A 133 8.76 -6.71 -25.39
CA GLN A 133 9.98 -6.65 -26.18
C GLN A 133 11.10 -6.06 -25.32
N PRO A 134 12.33 -6.62 -25.38
CA PRO A 134 13.44 -5.99 -24.70
C PRO A 134 13.71 -4.61 -25.30
N TYR A 135 14.03 -3.66 -24.43
CA TYR A 135 14.24 -2.27 -24.83
C TYR A 135 15.45 -2.12 -25.77
N THR A 136 16.45 -2.96 -25.58
CA THR A 136 17.61 -3.04 -26.46
C THR A 136 17.78 -4.47 -26.90
N LYS A 137 17.94 -4.69 -28.21
CA LYS A 137 18.29 -5.99 -28.72
C LYS A 137 19.70 -6.34 -28.27
N MET A 138 19.87 -7.53 -27.72
CA MET A 138 21.20 -8.05 -27.44
C MET A 138 21.97 -8.20 -28.74
N PRO A 139 23.24 -7.76 -28.81
CA PRO A 139 24.06 -8.04 -29.98
C PRO A 139 24.15 -9.54 -30.23
N ALA A 140 24.24 -9.93 -31.48
CA ALA A 140 24.28 -11.34 -31.86
C ALA A 140 25.52 -12.07 -31.35
N ASP A 141 26.58 -11.33 -31.05
CA ASP A 141 27.83 -11.84 -30.50
C ASP A 141 27.91 -11.82 -28.98
N PHE A 142 26.81 -11.51 -28.33
CA PHE A 142 26.70 -11.49 -26.87
C PHE A 142 26.29 -12.86 -26.38
N ASP A 143 27.25 -13.63 -25.89
CA ASP A 143 27.05 -14.96 -25.31
C ASP A 143 27.44 -14.97 -23.82
#